data_afeb628f32abaa7ec7b4870475fe6d5f
#
_entry.id   afeb628f32abaa7ec7b4870475fe6d5f
#
_cell.length_a   1.000
_cell.length_b   1.000
_cell.length_c   1.000
_cell.angle_alpha   90.00
_cell.angle_beta   90.00
_cell.angle_gamma   90.00
#
_symmetry.space_group_name_H-M   'P 1'
#
loop_
_entity.id
_entity.type
_entity.pdbx_description
1 polymer ?
#
loop_
_entity_poly.entity_id
_entity_poly.type
_entity_poly.pdbx_seq_one_letter_code
_entity_poly.pdbx_strand_id
1 'polypeptide(L)'
;MKIVVATDAWHPQVNGVVRSISTTVDGLRGMAHQVEVVEPSLFRTFPCPTYPEIRLALGCGRTVGKLLAEFQPTCIHISTEGPIGWAARNWCVKNGAPFTTAFHTRFPDYVSIRTGVPAEWIWKVMRLFHGPAERTFTATPTLAAELQAHRLPKTHHWPRGVDLTEFHPDGPPHPAMVDLPRPILLNVGRVAVEKNVEAFLECPVQGSKVVVGDGPALAALQARYRGALFLGAKHGAELASAYRAADVFVFPSRTDTFGLVNIEALACGVPVAAYPVAGPLDIIGDNERGIHGGATRIGALDADLALAIERALRADRDAAVQEAVHYSWDRCTRLFLDGLAEPTCEILPRPPDGADAGNRHVSRKCTRDSSGLLFR
;
A
#
# COMPACT_ATOMS: atom_id res chain seq x y z
N MET A 1 -10.17 0.21 21.49
CA MET A 1 -10.72 1.41 20.82
C MET A 1 -11.76 0.99 19.81
N LYS A 2 -12.67 1.92 19.45
CA LYS A 2 -13.59 1.77 18.32
C LYS A 2 -13.00 2.50 17.11
N ILE A 3 -12.64 1.78 16.08
CA ILE A 3 -11.96 2.33 14.90
C ILE A 3 -12.88 2.16 13.70
N VAL A 4 -13.09 3.21 12.91
CA VAL A 4 -13.73 3.11 11.59
C VAL A 4 -12.68 3.25 10.51
N VAL A 5 -12.70 2.33 9.55
CA VAL A 5 -11.93 2.40 8.31
C VAL A 5 -12.90 2.59 7.14
N ALA A 6 -12.89 3.77 6.52
CA ALA A 6 -13.72 4.07 5.35
C ALA A 6 -12.89 3.89 4.07
N THR A 7 -13.35 3.06 3.15
CA THR A 7 -12.61 2.71 1.94
C THR A 7 -13.52 2.39 0.75
N ASP A 8 -13.10 2.79 -0.45
CA ASP A 8 -13.71 2.36 -1.73
C ASP A 8 -12.99 1.12 -2.31
N ALA A 9 -11.82 0.76 -1.73
CA ALA A 9 -11.03 -0.40 -2.12
C ALA A 9 -11.22 -1.54 -1.10
N TRP A 10 -12.04 -2.53 -1.45
CA TRP A 10 -12.35 -3.69 -0.61
C TRP A 10 -12.62 -4.93 -1.47
N HIS A 11 -12.78 -6.08 -0.82
CA HIS A 11 -13.14 -7.31 -1.51
C HIS A 11 -14.42 -7.15 -2.37
N PRO A 12 -14.53 -7.83 -3.54
CA PRO A 12 -13.64 -8.86 -4.10
C PRO A 12 -12.45 -8.33 -4.93
N GLN A 13 -12.12 -7.04 -4.88
CA GLN A 13 -10.95 -6.50 -5.60
C GLN A 13 -9.66 -7.15 -5.10
N VAL A 14 -8.76 -7.52 -6.04
CA VAL A 14 -7.45 -8.09 -5.73
C VAL A 14 -6.37 -7.09 -6.12
N ASN A 15 -5.91 -6.32 -5.16
CA ASN A 15 -4.81 -5.36 -5.33
C ASN A 15 -4.10 -5.07 -4.01
N GLY A 16 -2.93 -4.42 -4.08
CA GLY A 16 -2.11 -4.12 -2.92
C GLY A 16 -2.76 -3.21 -1.87
N VAL A 17 -3.71 -2.35 -2.28
CA VAL A 17 -4.44 -1.47 -1.36
C VAL A 17 -5.40 -2.30 -0.51
N VAL A 18 -6.22 -3.14 -1.15
CA VAL A 18 -7.15 -4.05 -0.45
C VAL A 18 -6.40 -4.95 0.51
N ARG A 19 -5.31 -5.59 0.06
CA ARG A 19 -4.48 -6.46 0.93
C ARG A 19 -3.95 -5.70 2.14
N SER A 20 -3.43 -4.48 1.94
CA SER A 20 -2.90 -3.67 3.04
C SER A 20 -3.97 -3.30 4.06
N ILE A 21 -5.14 -2.84 3.59
CA ILE A 21 -6.23 -2.42 4.47
C ILE A 21 -6.82 -3.63 5.21
N SER A 22 -7.15 -4.72 4.50
CA SER A 22 -7.78 -5.89 5.11
C SER A 22 -6.87 -6.54 6.15
N THR A 23 -5.59 -6.76 5.83
CA THR A 23 -4.64 -7.34 6.79
C THR A 23 -4.42 -6.44 8.01
N THR A 24 -4.39 -5.11 7.83
CA THR A 24 -4.30 -4.17 8.96
C THR A 24 -5.56 -4.21 9.81
N VAL A 25 -6.75 -4.27 9.21
CA VAL A 25 -8.03 -4.43 9.94
C VAL A 25 -8.04 -5.72 10.76
N ASP A 26 -7.61 -6.83 10.19
CA ASP A 26 -7.54 -8.11 10.89
C ASP A 26 -6.50 -8.09 12.02
N GLY A 27 -5.36 -7.47 11.81
CA GLY A 27 -4.36 -7.23 12.85
C GLY A 27 -4.89 -6.38 14.01
N LEU A 28 -5.62 -5.29 13.72
CA LEU A 28 -6.26 -4.46 14.74
C LEU A 28 -7.33 -5.23 15.53
N ARG A 29 -8.12 -6.07 14.86
CA ARG A 29 -9.09 -6.95 15.54
C ARG A 29 -8.38 -7.98 16.42
N GLY A 30 -7.26 -8.55 15.94
CA GLY A 30 -6.38 -9.43 16.73
C GLY A 30 -5.80 -8.74 17.98
N MET A 31 -5.60 -7.44 17.95
CA MET A 31 -5.21 -6.60 19.10
C MET A 31 -6.40 -6.17 19.99
N ALA A 32 -7.56 -6.83 19.86
CA ALA A 32 -8.78 -6.56 20.62
C ALA A 32 -9.40 -5.16 20.41
N HIS A 33 -9.16 -4.52 19.26
CA HIS A 33 -9.88 -3.31 18.86
C HIS A 33 -11.19 -3.67 18.15
N GLN A 34 -12.25 -2.86 18.35
CA GLN A 34 -13.47 -2.94 17.58
C GLN A 34 -13.28 -2.16 16.28
N VAL A 35 -13.26 -2.88 15.14
CA VAL A 35 -13.02 -2.25 13.84
C VAL A 35 -14.23 -2.45 12.94
N GLU A 36 -14.84 -1.34 12.53
CA GLU A 36 -15.91 -1.30 11.52
C GLU A 36 -15.33 -0.82 10.19
N VAL A 37 -15.68 -1.51 9.11
CA VAL A 37 -15.23 -1.14 7.76
C VAL A 37 -16.44 -0.63 6.98
N VAL A 38 -16.34 0.63 6.55
CA VAL A 38 -17.36 1.23 5.66
C VAL A 38 -16.84 1.10 4.22
N GLU A 39 -17.44 0.17 3.47
CA GLU A 39 -16.92 -0.31 2.18
C GLU A 39 -18.04 -0.48 1.13
N PRO A 40 -17.72 -0.71 -0.16
CA PRO A 40 -18.69 -0.63 -1.26
C PRO A 40 -19.89 -1.57 -1.17
N SER A 41 -19.77 -2.76 -0.56
CA SER A 41 -20.90 -3.73 -0.52
C SER A 41 -22.09 -3.25 0.32
N LEU A 42 -21.85 -2.27 1.21
CA LEU A 42 -22.90 -1.64 2.01
C LEU A 42 -23.82 -0.71 1.19
N PHE A 43 -23.52 -0.48 -0.09
CA PHE A 43 -24.16 0.53 -0.92
C PHE A 43 -24.56 -0.02 -2.30
N ARG A 44 -25.45 0.71 -2.97
CA ARG A 44 -25.60 0.54 -4.42
C ARG A 44 -24.36 1.09 -5.12
N THR A 45 -23.80 0.31 -6.04
CA THR A 45 -22.55 0.66 -6.71
C THR A 45 -22.67 0.60 -8.23
N PHE A 46 -21.78 1.30 -8.93
CA PHE A 46 -21.56 1.16 -10.36
C PHE A 46 -20.07 0.90 -10.65
N PRO A 47 -19.75 0.25 -11.78
CA PRO A 47 -18.36 0.01 -12.15
C PRO A 47 -17.65 1.31 -12.50
N CYS A 48 -16.39 1.48 -12.04
CA CYS A 48 -15.56 2.58 -12.49
C CYS A 48 -15.29 2.45 -14.00
N PRO A 49 -15.48 3.51 -14.80
CA PRO A 49 -15.36 3.44 -16.26
C PRO A 49 -14.03 2.88 -16.78
N THR A 50 -12.93 3.14 -16.08
CA THR A 50 -11.57 2.72 -16.47
C THR A 50 -11.11 1.41 -15.80
N TYR A 51 -11.79 1.00 -14.71
CA TYR A 51 -11.49 -0.19 -13.92
C TYR A 51 -12.80 -0.81 -13.43
N PRO A 52 -13.49 -1.61 -14.26
CA PRO A 52 -14.81 -2.15 -13.93
C PRO A 52 -14.86 -3.00 -12.65
N GLU A 53 -13.72 -3.54 -12.26
CA GLU A 53 -13.55 -4.27 -11.00
C GLU A 53 -13.65 -3.36 -9.76
N ILE A 54 -13.41 -2.06 -9.92
CA ILE A 54 -13.59 -1.08 -8.84
C ILE A 54 -15.04 -0.62 -8.83
N ARG A 55 -15.71 -0.85 -7.71
CA ARG A 55 -17.13 -0.51 -7.51
C ARG A 55 -17.25 0.80 -6.76
N LEU A 56 -17.84 1.82 -7.38
CA LEU A 56 -18.04 3.14 -6.79
C LEU A 56 -19.43 3.26 -6.18
N ALA A 57 -19.51 3.66 -4.91
CA ALA A 57 -20.76 3.80 -4.18
C ALA A 57 -21.60 5.00 -4.66
N LEU A 58 -22.91 4.80 -4.80
CA LEU A 58 -23.87 5.85 -5.20
C LEU A 58 -24.60 6.42 -3.99
N GLY A 59 -24.64 7.75 -3.88
CA GLY A 59 -25.46 8.46 -2.90
C GLY A 59 -25.14 8.10 -1.44
N CYS A 60 -23.92 7.65 -1.15
CA CYS A 60 -23.54 7.05 0.14
C CYS A 60 -23.50 8.03 1.33
N GLY A 61 -23.54 9.36 1.10
CA GLY A 61 -23.26 10.36 2.14
C GLY A 61 -24.16 10.28 3.39
N ARG A 62 -25.47 10.07 3.24
CA ARG A 62 -26.39 9.93 4.39
C ARG A 62 -26.12 8.65 5.16
N THR A 63 -25.91 7.54 4.45
CA THR A 63 -25.68 6.23 5.06
C THR A 63 -24.34 6.18 5.80
N VAL A 64 -23.27 6.72 5.20
CA VAL A 64 -21.96 6.85 5.87
C VAL A 64 -22.10 7.69 7.15
N GLY A 65 -22.78 8.84 7.07
CA GLY A 65 -23.00 9.69 8.23
C GLY A 65 -23.79 8.98 9.36
N LYS A 66 -24.78 8.16 8.99
CA LYS A 66 -25.56 7.36 9.96
C LYS A 66 -24.69 6.29 10.61
N LEU A 67 -23.94 5.52 9.83
CA LEU A 67 -23.01 4.49 10.33
C LEU A 67 -21.99 5.07 11.31
N LEU A 68 -21.38 6.20 10.97
CA LEU A 68 -20.41 6.89 11.85
C LEU A 68 -21.06 7.37 13.15
N ALA A 69 -22.27 7.94 13.08
CA ALA A 69 -23.00 8.40 14.26
C ALA A 69 -23.46 7.25 15.17
N GLU A 70 -23.88 6.12 14.62
CA GLU A 70 -24.33 4.95 15.37
C GLU A 70 -23.17 4.19 16.01
N PHE A 71 -22.07 4.01 15.28
CA PHE A 71 -20.90 3.29 15.79
C PHE A 71 -20.14 4.11 16.84
N GLN A 72 -20.19 5.44 16.79
CA GLN A 72 -19.47 6.33 17.69
C GLN A 72 -17.97 5.98 17.79
N PRO A 73 -17.22 6.09 16.68
CA PRO A 73 -15.81 5.71 16.66
C PRO A 73 -14.97 6.64 17.54
N THR A 74 -13.94 6.08 18.17
CA THR A 74 -12.88 6.87 18.82
C THR A 74 -11.87 7.36 17.80
N CYS A 75 -11.65 6.61 16.73
CA CYS A 75 -10.73 6.97 15.63
C CYS A 75 -11.38 6.72 14.28
N ILE A 76 -11.14 7.61 13.31
CA ILE A 76 -11.63 7.48 11.94
C ILE A 76 -10.43 7.55 10.99
N HIS A 77 -10.28 6.51 10.17
CA HIS A 77 -9.32 6.46 9.09
C HIS A 77 -10.02 6.38 7.74
N ILE A 78 -9.65 7.23 6.80
CA ILE A 78 -10.20 7.27 5.44
C ILE A 78 -9.11 6.84 4.47
N SER A 79 -9.23 5.62 3.96
CA SER A 79 -8.15 4.98 3.21
C SER A 79 -8.12 5.34 1.73
N THR A 80 -9.22 5.84 1.15
CA THR A 80 -9.29 6.12 -0.30
C THR A 80 -10.06 7.40 -0.59
N GLU A 81 -9.77 8.01 -1.76
CA GLU A 81 -10.35 9.27 -2.23
C GLU A 81 -11.63 9.10 -3.06
N GLY A 82 -12.26 7.93 -3.00
CA GLY A 82 -13.51 7.64 -3.70
C GLY A 82 -14.76 8.19 -3.01
N PRO A 83 -15.96 7.87 -3.50
CA PRO A 83 -17.24 8.39 -2.98
C PRO A 83 -17.44 8.16 -1.48
N ILE A 84 -17.05 6.98 -0.95
CA ILE A 84 -17.14 6.65 0.48
C ILE A 84 -16.17 7.52 1.27
N GLY A 85 -14.93 7.64 0.80
CA GLY A 85 -13.92 8.49 1.42
C GLY A 85 -14.36 9.95 1.50
N TRP A 86 -14.90 10.52 0.41
CA TRP A 86 -15.44 11.88 0.41
C TRP A 86 -16.63 12.03 1.36
N ALA A 87 -17.52 11.04 1.44
CA ALA A 87 -18.66 11.07 2.35
C ALA A 87 -18.22 11.09 3.82
N ALA A 88 -17.28 10.20 4.19
CA ALA A 88 -16.70 10.15 5.54
C ALA A 88 -15.96 11.45 5.88
N ARG A 89 -15.11 11.94 4.97
CA ARG A 89 -14.37 13.21 5.12
C ARG A 89 -15.31 14.39 5.35
N ASN A 90 -16.37 14.51 4.56
CA ASN A 90 -17.32 15.61 4.68
C ASN A 90 -18.10 15.54 6.00
N TRP A 91 -18.45 14.32 6.44
CA TRP A 91 -19.07 14.13 7.75
C TRP A 91 -18.11 14.56 8.87
N CYS A 92 -16.85 14.14 8.83
CA CYS A 92 -15.84 14.51 9.83
C CYS A 92 -15.65 16.03 9.91
N VAL A 93 -15.46 16.69 8.76
CA VAL A 93 -15.29 18.15 8.70
C VAL A 93 -16.52 18.88 9.25
N LYS A 94 -17.75 18.44 8.86
CA LYS A 94 -18.99 19.04 9.35
C LYS A 94 -19.16 18.92 10.86
N ASN A 95 -18.75 17.79 11.44
CA ASN A 95 -18.94 17.51 12.87
C ASN A 95 -17.70 17.85 13.72
N GLY A 96 -16.62 18.38 13.12
CA GLY A 96 -15.37 18.66 13.84
C GLY A 96 -14.68 17.41 14.38
N ALA A 97 -14.94 16.25 13.76
CA ALA A 97 -14.35 14.98 14.16
C ALA A 97 -12.94 14.86 13.55
N PRO A 98 -11.88 14.59 14.34
CA PRO A 98 -10.54 14.35 13.81
C PRO A 98 -10.51 13.04 13.03
N PHE A 99 -9.74 13.02 11.96
CA PHE A 99 -9.58 11.84 11.12
C PHE A 99 -8.20 11.81 10.48
N THR A 100 -7.79 10.63 10.05
CA THR A 100 -6.60 10.41 9.25
C THR A 100 -6.98 9.94 7.85
N THR A 101 -6.07 10.14 6.91
CA THR A 101 -6.22 9.65 5.52
C THR A 101 -5.02 8.81 5.13
N ALA A 102 -5.11 8.10 4.00
CA ALA A 102 -3.95 7.45 3.39
C ALA A 102 -3.82 7.84 1.92
N PHE A 103 -2.59 7.97 1.45
CA PHE A 103 -2.26 8.18 0.05
C PHE A 103 -1.61 6.90 -0.51
N HIS A 104 -2.39 6.12 -1.25
CA HIS A 104 -1.96 4.81 -1.74
C HIS A 104 -1.43 4.84 -3.16
N THR A 105 -1.95 5.75 -3.99
CA THR A 105 -1.71 5.76 -5.42
C THR A 105 -1.40 7.18 -5.89
N ARG A 106 -0.45 7.32 -6.81
CA ARG A 106 -0.13 8.60 -7.47
C ARG A 106 -1.26 9.01 -8.44
N PHE A 107 -2.45 9.21 -7.88
CA PHE A 107 -3.65 9.59 -8.63
C PHE A 107 -3.41 10.79 -9.57
N PRO A 108 -2.70 11.85 -9.15
CA PRO A 108 -2.45 12.99 -10.03
C PRO A 108 -1.77 12.62 -11.34
N ASP A 109 -0.75 11.76 -11.28
CA ASP A 109 -0.01 11.33 -12.47
C ASP A 109 -0.86 10.42 -13.35
N TYR A 110 -1.56 9.45 -12.75
CA TYR A 110 -2.42 8.52 -13.49
C TYR A 110 -3.56 9.23 -14.23
N VAL A 111 -4.26 10.14 -13.57
CA VAL A 111 -5.37 10.87 -14.16
C VAL A 111 -4.86 11.84 -15.22
N SER A 112 -3.76 12.55 -14.96
CA SER A 112 -3.15 13.48 -15.92
C SER A 112 -2.77 12.77 -17.23
N ILE A 113 -2.07 11.64 -17.15
CA ILE A 113 -1.65 10.87 -18.33
C ILE A 113 -2.84 10.38 -19.16
N ARG A 114 -3.95 9.99 -18.52
CA ARG A 114 -5.11 9.41 -19.19
C ARG A 114 -6.11 10.43 -19.73
N THR A 115 -6.28 11.54 -19.04
CA THR A 115 -7.32 12.52 -19.35
C THR A 115 -6.79 13.79 -19.99
N GLY A 116 -5.46 14.02 -19.95
CA GLY A 116 -4.83 15.27 -20.35
C GLY A 116 -5.07 16.44 -19.38
N VAL A 117 -5.77 16.20 -18.25
CA VAL A 117 -5.97 17.23 -17.21
C VAL A 117 -4.64 17.52 -16.54
N PRO A 118 -4.22 18.81 -16.41
CA PRO A 118 -2.97 19.15 -15.74
C PRO A 118 -2.91 18.60 -14.32
N ALA A 119 -1.83 17.93 -13.95
CA ALA A 119 -1.63 17.30 -12.63
C ALA A 119 -1.88 18.28 -11.48
N GLU A 120 -1.55 19.57 -11.64
CA GLU A 120 -1.78 20.60 -10.62
C GLU A 120 -3.25 20.79 -10.23
N TRP A 121 -4.19 20.58 -11.16
CA TRP A 121 -5.62 20.63 -10.84
C TRP A 121 -6.03 19.43 -9.97
N ILE A 122 -5.46 18.28 -10.23
CA ILE A 122 -5.71 17.08 -9.45
C ILE A 122 -5.09 17.23 -8.07
N TRP A 123 -3.89 17.82 -7.96
CA TRP A 123 -3.28 18.17 -6.69
C TRP A 123 -4.11 19.16 -5.86
N LYS A 124 -4.87 20.07 -6.48
CA LYS A 124 -5.84 20.91 -5.74
C LYS A 124 -6.93 20.06 -5.09
N VAL A 125 -7.45 19.06 -5.80
CA VAL A 125 -8.45 18.12 -5.25
C VAL A 125 -7.85 17.29 -4.12
N MET A 126 -6.61 16.80 -4.28
CA MET A 126 -5.91 16.07 -3.22
C MET A 126 -5.72 16.93 -1.97
N ARG A 127 -5.30 18.19 -2.12
CA ARG A 127 -5.18 19.14 -1.00
C ARG A 127 -6.54 19.40 -0.32
N LEU A 128 -7.61 19.50 -1.09
CA LEU A 128 -8.96 19.66 -0.53
C LEU A 128 -9.37 18.43 0.27
N PHE A 129 -9.04 17.22 -0.20
CA PHE A 129 -9.38 15.96 0.47
C PHE A 129 -8.55 15.73 1.74
N HIS A 130 -7.23 15.74 1.61
CA HIS A 130 -6.30 15.39 2.70
C HIS A 130 -6.01 16.55 3.66
N GLY A 131 -6.12 17.80 3.21
CA GLY A 131 -5.72 18.98 4.00
C GLY A 131 -6.35 19.10 5.38
N PRO A 132 -7.65 18.78 5.57
CA PRO A 132 -8.29 18.80 6.89
C PRO A 132 -7.92 17.63 7.80
N ALA A 133 -7.25 16.58 7.29
CA ALA A 133 -6.86 15.44 8.09
C ALA A 133 -5.76 15.80 9.11
N GLU A 134 -5.76 15.10 10.24
CA GLU A 134 -4.68 15.23 11.25
C GLU A 134 -3.35 14.73 10.68
N ARG A 135 -3.39 13.62 9.93
CA ARG A 135 -2.24 13.02 9.26
C ARG A 135 -2.68 12.33 7.97
N THR A 136 -1.79 12.32 6.97
CA THR A 136 -1.92 11.52 5.75
C THR A 136 -0.89 10.40 5.79
N PHE A 137 -1.34 9.17 5.76
CA PHE A 137 -0.48 7.99 5.82
C PHE A 137 0.18 7.75 4.46
N THR A 138 1.48 7.51 4.48
CA THR A 138 2.30 7.25 3.29
C THR A 138 3.11 5.98 3.47
N ALA A 139 3.23 5.22 2.38
CA ALA A 139 3.95 3.96 2.43
C ALA A 139 5.47 4.13 2.52
N THR A 140 5.99 5.28 2.05
CA THR A 140 7.43 5.49 1.91
C THR A 140 7.84 6.92 2.26
N PRO A 141 9.10 7.12 2.72
CA PRO A 141 9.67 8.45 2.93
C PRO A 141 9.67 9.33 1.67
N THR A 142 9.99 8.74 0.50
CA THR A 142 9.97 9.47 -0.78
C THR A 142 8.58 10.01 -1.08
N LEU A 143 7.53 9.21 -0.87
CA LEU A 143 6.16 9.66 -1.06
C LEU A 143 5.76 10.74 -0.04
N ALA A 144 6.24 10.64 1.20
CA ALA A 144 6.04 11.68 2.21
C ALA A 144 6.66 13.02 1.78
N ALA A 145 7.89 13.00 1.26
CA ALA A 145 8.56 14.18 0.73
C ALA A 145 7.81 14.79 -0.46
N GLU A 146 7.28 13.98 -1.35
CA GLU A 146 6.45 14.42 -2.47
C GLU A 146 5.18 15.12 -2.01
N LEU A 147 4.45 14.54 -1.04
CA LEU A 147 3.26 15.17 -0.48
C LEU A 147 3.59 16.51 0.20
N GLN A 148 4.72 16.60 0.90
CA GLN A 148 5.19 17.85 1.49
C GLN A 148 5.45 18.92 0.43
N ALA A 149 6.12 18.56 -0.68
CA ALA A 149 6.35 19.46 -1.81
C ALA A 149 5.01 19.97 -2.42
N HIS A 150 3.98 19.14 -2.39
CA HIS A 150 2.62 19.49 -2.81
C HIS A 150 1.75 20.10 -1.70
N ARG A 151 2.34 20.62 -0.62
CA ARG A 151 1.66 21.31 0.50
C ARG A 151 0.74 20.43 1.33
N LEU A 152 1.11 19.16 1.51
CA LEU A 152 0.50 18.20 2.43
C LEU A 152 1.56 17.72 3.45
N PRO A 153 1.98 18.56 4.41
CA PRO A 153 3.14 18.27 5.27
C PRO A 153 2.86 17.32 6.42
N LYS A 154 1.60 17.10 6.79
CA LYS A 154 1.23 16.24 7.92
C LYS A 154 1.24 14.78 7.51
N THR A 155 2.40 14.21 7.23
CA THR A 155 2.54 12.82 6.82
C THR A 155 2.86 11.90 8.00
N HIS A 156 2.43 10.64 7.92
CA HIS A 156 2.76 9.56 8.85
C HIS A 156 3.22 8.34 8.07
N HIS A 157 4.38 7.77 8.46
CA HIS A 157 4.92 6.59 7.78
C HIS A 157 4.14 5.34 8.18
N TRP A 158 3.48 4.74 7.20
CA TRP A 158 2.77 3.47 7.31
C TRP A 158 3.22 2.57 6.16
N PRO A 159 4.30 1.79 6.36
CA PRO A 159 4.83 0.88 5.35
C PRO A 159 3.83 -0.23 5.03
N ARG A 160 4.22 -1.14 4.17
CA ARG A 160 3.48 -2.35 3.87
C ARG A 160 4.12 -3.52 4.58
N GLY A 161 3.32 -4.55 4.84
CA GLY A 161 3.80 -5.76 5.49
C GLY A 161 3.91 -6.94 4.51
N VAL A 162 4.66 -7.94 4.95
CA VAL A 162 4.76 -9.26 4.34
C VAL A 162 4.45 -10.32 5.40
N ASP A 163 3.83 -11.40 4.99
CA ASP A 163 3.61 -12.57 5.86
C ASP A 163 4.89 -13.41 5.90
N LEU A 164 5.65 -13.27 6.98
CA LEU A 164 6.92 -13.98 7.17
C LEU A 164 6.72 -15.47 7.50
N THR A 165 5.49 -15.92 7.78
CA THR A 165 5.19 -17.34 7.96
C THR A 165 4.94 -18.04 6.62
N GLU A 166 4.56 -17.30 5.60
CA GLU A 166 4.34 -17.78 4.24
C GLU A 166 5.56 -17.54 3.35
N PHE A 167 6.09 -16.30 3.38
CA PHE A 167 7.26 -15.89 2.60
C PHE A 167 8.52 -15.99 3.48
N HIS A 168 9.26 -17.07 3.32
CA HIS A 168 10.51 -17.37 4.02
C HIS A 168 11.41 -18.25 3.13
N PRO A 169 12.72 -18.32 3.38
CA PRO A 169 13.65 -19.03 2.49
C PRO A 169 13.49 -20.55 2.53
N ASP A 170 12.96 -21.08 3.65
CA ASP A 170 12.85 -22.52 3.84
C ASP A 170 11.65 -23.11 3.11
N GLY A 171 11.83 -24.27 2.51
CA GLY A 171 10.78 -25.02 1.81
C GLY A 171 11.11 -25.33 0.36
N PRO A 172 10.26 -26.12 -0.31
CA PRO A 172 10.53 -26.57 -1.67
C PRO A 172 10.43 -25.42 -2.68
N PRO A 173 11.31 -25.43 -3.71
CA PRO A 173 11.15 -24.56 -4.87
C PRO A 173 9.94 -24.97 -5.71
N HIS A 174 9.48 -24.07 -6.58
CA HIS A 174 8.36 -24.35 -7.49
C HIS A 174 8.71 -25.46 -8.49
N PRO A 175 7.89 -26.53 -8.61
CA PRO A 175 8.24 -27.72 -9.43
C PRO A 175 8.58 -27.40 -10.89
N ALA A 176 7.84 -26.48 -11.51
CA ALA A 176 8.11 -26.09 -12.91
C ALA A 176 9.40 -25.28 -13.11
N MET A 177 10.11 -24.94 -12.05
CA MET A 177 11.33 -24.11 -12.11
C MET A 177 12.59 -24.89 -11.71
N VAL A 178 12.47 -26.13 -11.19
CA VAL A 178 13.59 -26.89 -10.64
C VAL A 178 14.66 -27.19 -11.68
N ASP A 179 14.23 -27.58 -12.90
CA ASP A 179 15.13 -27.99 -13.99
C ASP A 179 15.51 -26.85 -14.95
N LEU A 180 15.12 -25.59 -14.64
CA LEU A 180 15.45 -24.47 -15.48
C LEU A 180 16.95 -24.11 -15.42
N PRO A 181 17.56 -23.75 -16.56
CA PRO A 181 18.91 -23.21 -16.58
C PRO A 181 19.05 -21.97 -15.66
N ARG A 182 20.11 -21.97 -14.85
CA ARG A 182 20.41 -20.84 -13.96
C ARG A 182 21.27 -19.77 -14.66
N PRO A 183 21.19 -18.50 -14.23
CA PRO A 183 20.33 -18.00 -13.14
C PRO A 183 18.85 -17.95 -13.55
N ILE A 184 17.94 -18.14 -12.57
CA ILE A 184 16.50 -17.98 -12.75
C ILE A 184 16.12 -16.56 -12.36
N LEU A 185 15.64 -15.79 -13.34
CA LEU A 185 15.20 -14.41 -13.20
C LEU A 185 13.68 -14.40 -13.08
N LEU A 186 13.14 -13.93 -11.95
CA LEU A 186 11.71 -13.97 -11.65
C LEU A 186 11.09 -12.58 -11.69
N ASN A 187 9.96 -12.43 -12.38
CA ASN A 187 9.06 -11.29 -12.24
C ASN A 187 7.71 -11.75 -11.68
N VAL A 188 7.16 -11.02 -10.73
CA VAL A 188 5.86 -11.29 -10.11
C VAL A 188 5.02 -10.02 -10.12
N GLY A 189 3.78 -10.14 -10.55
CA GLY A 189 2.82 -9.04 -10.51
C GLY A 189 1.78 -9.08 -11.61
N ARG A 190 0.92 -8.06 -11.65
CA ARG A 190 -0.05 -7.89 -12.74
C ARG A 190 0.68 -7.74 -14.08
N VAL A 191 0.30 -8.54 -15.07
CA VAL A 191 0.89 -8.48 -16.41
C VAL A 191 0.18 -7.39 -17.21
N ALA A 192 0.65 -6.16 -17.10
CA ALA A 192 0.06 -4.98 -17.69
C ALA A 192 1.15 -3.98 -18.12
N VAL A 193 0.79 -3.05 -19.02
CA VAL A 193 1.75 -2.09 -19.62
C VAL A 193 2.49 -1.27 -18.56
N GLU A 194 1.77 -0.80 -17.54
CA GLU A 194 2.34 -0.01 -16.45
C GLU A 194 3.37 -0.77 -15.59
N LYS A 195 3.35 -2.11 -15.64
CA LYS A 195 4.34 -2.96 -14.93
C LYS A 195 5.61 -3.21 -15.73
N ASN A 196 5.63 -2.79 -17.00
CA ASN A 196 6.81 -2.80 -17.84
C ASN A 196 7.50 -4.18 -17.95
N VAL A 197 6.70 -5.27 -17.93
CA VAL A 197 7.20 -6.64 -17.97
C VAL A 197 8.01 -6.91 -19.26
N GLU A 198 7.70 -6.20 -20.33
CA GLU A 198 8.42 -6.29 -21.61
C GLU A 198 9.89 -5.92 -21.48
N ALA A 199 10.22 -4.86 -20.73
CA ALA A 199 11.62 -4.48 -20.47
C ALA A 199 12.42 -5.58 -19.75
N PHE A 200 11.76 -6.35 -18.87
CA PHE A 200 12.38 -7.53 -18.27
C PHE A 200 12.59 -8.65 -19.31
N LEU A 201 11.58 -8.92 -20.14
CA LEU A 201 11.65 -9.98 -21.15
C LEU A 201 12.68 -9.68 -22.26
N GLU A 202 12.88 -8.40 -22.59
CA GLU A 202 13.87 -7.95 -23.59
C GLU A 202 15.28 -7.79 -23.01
N CYS A 203 15.42 -7.76 -21.68
CA CYS A 203 16.70 -7.55 -21.02
C CYS A 203 17.75 -8.59 -21.47
N PRO A 204 18.95 -8.19 -21.98
CA PRO A 204 19.94 -9.10 -22.60
C PRO A 204 20.79 -9.85 -21.56
N VAL A 205 20.18 -10.31 -20.45
CA VAL A 205 20.85 -11.10 -19.42
C VAL A 205 20.60 -12.59 -19.67
N GLN A 206 21.64 -13.40 -19.57
CA GLN A 206 21.56 -14.87 -19.68
C GLN A 206 20.80 -15.44 -18.47
N GLY A 207 20.05 -16.52 -18.71
CA GLY A 207 19.29 -17.23 -17.69
C GLY A 207 17.85 -17.49 -18.10
N SER A 208 17.13 -18.17 -17.23
CA SER A 208 15.70 -18.50 -17.43
C SER A 208 14.82 -17.36 -16.94
N LYS A 209 14.01 -16.78 -17.82
CA LYS A 209 13.05 -15.73 -17.44
C LYS A 209 11.72 -16.35 -17.09
N VAL A 210 11.23 -16.05 -15.89
CA VAL A 210 9.96 -16.56 -15.35
C VAL A 210 9.05 -15.39 -14.98
N VAL A 211 7.80 -15.44 -15.42
CA VAL A 211 6.76 -14.45 -15.12
C VAL A 211 5.63 -15.13 -14.36
N VAL A 212 5.32 -14.62 -13.17
CA VAL A 212 4.19 -15.04 -12.34
C VAL A 212 3.19 -13.90 -12.26
N GLY A 213 1.97 -14.17 -12.69
CA GLY A 213 0.89 -13.19 -12.66
C GLY A 213 -0.07 -13.34 -13.82
N ASP A 214 -1.12 -12.51 -13.79
CA ASP A 214 -2.14 -12.42 -14.82
C ASP A 214 -2.41 -10.97 -15.18
N GLY A 215 -3.04 -10.74 -16.33
CA GLY A 215 -3.40 -9.38 -16.74
C GLY A 215 -3.58 -9.22 -18.24
N PRO A 216 -4.01 -8.03 -18.66
CA PRO A 216 -4.41 -7.77 -20.05
C PRO A 216 -3.29 -7.96 -21.09
N ALA A 217 -2.03 -7.87 -20.69
CA ALA A 217 -0.89 -8.05 -21.61
C ALA A 217 -0.38 -9.50 -21.68
N LEU A 218 -0.86 -10.41 -20.82
CA LEU A 218 -0.32 -11.77 -20.70
C LEU A 218 -0.30 -12.54 -22.02
N ALA A 219 -1.42 -12.62 -22.71
CA ALA A 219 -1.54 -13.41 -23.96
C ALA A 219 -0.60 -12.88 -25.06
N ALA A 220 -0.47 -11.57 -25.19
CA ALA A 220 0.42 -10.95 -26.18
C ALA A 220 1.90 -11.22 -25.86
N LEU A 221 2.30 -11.12 -24.57
CA LEU A 221 3.67 -11.38 -24.15
C LEU A 221 4.04 -12.86 -24.28
N GLN A 222 3.13 -13.78 -23.93
CA GLN A 222 3.34 -15.22 -24.14
C GLN A 222 3.55 -15.58 -25.61
N ALA A 223 2.77 -14.98 -26.51
CA ALA A 223 2.91 -15.23 -27.96
C ALA A 223 4.26 -14.73 -28.50
N ARG A 224 4.75 -13.59 -27.98
CA ARG A 224 5.98 -12.93 -28.45
C ARG A 224 7.25 -13.53 -27.82
N TYR A 225 7.23 -13.85 -26.52
CA TYR A 225 8.41 -14.29 -25.75
C TYR A 225 8.35 -15.78 -25.39
N ARG A 226 8.33 -16.66 -26.39
CA ARG A 226 8.18 -18.12 -26.23
C ARG A 226 9.28 -18.80 -25.42
N GLY A 227 10.44 -18.14 -25.26
CA GLY A 227 11.55 -18.63 -24.43
C GLY A 227 11.41 -18.34 -22.93
N ALA A 228 10.41 -17.55 -22.53
CA ALA A 228 10.13 -17.28 -21.13
C ALA A 228 9.03 -18.22 -20.59
N LEU A 229 9.13 -18.59 -19.33
CA LEU A 229 8.12 -19.40 -18.63
C LEU A 229 7.09 -18.47 -17.99
N PHE A 230 5.80 -18.67 -18.31
CA PHE A 230 4.68 -17.95 -17.71
C PHE A 230 3.86 -18.92 -16.86
N LEU A 231 3.81 -18.70 -15.54
CA LEU A 231 3.15 -19.59 -14.59
C LEU A 231 1.69 -19.20 -14.29
N GLY A 232 1.23 -18.06 -14.84
CA GLY A 232 -0.07 -17.51 -14.47
C GLY A 232 -0.08 -16.93 -13.06
N ALA A 233 -1.25 -16.53 -12.57
CA ALA A 233 -1.38 -16.01 -11.21
C ALA A 233 -1.12 -17.11 -10.17
N LYS A 234 -0.32 -16.80 -9.14
CA LYS A 234 0.00 -17.65 -8.01
C LYS A 234 -0.24 -16.90 -6.71
N HIS A 235 -0.56 -17.63 -5.66
CA HIS A 235 -0.85 -17.08 -4.34
C HIS A 235 -0.29 -18.01 -3.26
N GLY A 236 -0.11 -17.48 -2.06
CA GLY A 236 0.22 -18.26 -0.90
C GLY A 236 1.51 -19.07 -1.05
N ALA A 237 1.52 -20.28 -0.55
CA ALA A 237 2.68 -21.18 -0.57
C ALA A 237 3.20 -21.47 -2.00
N GLU A 238 2.32 -21.45 -3.01
CA GLU A 238 2.73 -21.67 -4.41
C GLU A 238 3.53 -20.46 -4.92
N LEU A 239 3.12 -19.23 -4.60
CA LEU A 239 3.88 -18.03 -4.92
C LEU A 239 5.22 -18.00 -4.18
N ALA A 240 5.22 -18.31 -2.88
CA ALA A 240 6.44 -18.39 -2.08
C ALA A 240 7.43 -19.42 -2.66
N SER A 241 6.95 -20.57 -3.17
CA SER A 241 7.79 -21.56 -3.84
C SER A 241 8.44 -21.04 -5.12
N ALA A 242 7.76 -20.15 -5.87
CA ALA A 242 8.32 -19.52 -7.05
C ALA A 242 9.45 -18.54 -6.69
N TYR A 243 9.28 -17.74 -5.62
CA TYR A 243 10.38 -16.92 -5.10
C TYR A 243 11.57 -17.78 -4.68
N ARG A 244 11.37 -18.84 -3.88
CA ARG A 244 12.46 -19.74 -3.43
C ARG A 244 13.25 -20.39 -4.56
N ALA A 245 12.62 -20.61 -5.72
CA ALA A 245 13.27 -21.15 -6.90
C ALA A 245 14.17 -20.14 -7.63
N ALA A 246 13.98 -18.83 -7.41
CA ALA A 246 14.66 -17.78 -8.15
C ALA A 246 16.04 -17.42 -7.57
N ASP A 247 16.93 -16.93 -8.45
CA ASP A 247 18.22 -16.37 -8.08
C ASP A 247 18.15 -14.85 -7.89
N VAL A 248 17.29 -14.17 -8.65
CA VAL A 248 17.03 -12.74 -8.54
C VAL A 248 15.58 -12.44 -8.88
N PHE A 249 14.99 -11.53 -8.14
CA PHE A 249 13.69 -10.95 -8.44
C PHE A 249 13.86 -9.66 -9.23
N VAL A 250 13.23 -9.56 -10.40
CA VAL A 250 13.35 -8.41 -11.28
C VAL A 250 12.05 -7.61 -11.24
N PHE A 251 12.16 -6.34 -10.79
CA PHE A 251 11.05 -5.40 -10.67
C PHE A 251 11.21 -4.26 -11.68
N PRO A 252 10.66 -4.40 -12.90
CA PRO A 252 10.85 -3.43 -13.98
C PRO A 252 9.87 -2.26 -13.94
N SER A 253 8.95 -2.21 -12.97
CA SER A 253 7.98 -1.12 -12.84
C SER A 253 8.66 0.21 -12.52
N ARG A 254 8.11 1.30 -13.10
CA ARG A 254 8.58 2.68 -12.84
C ARG A 254 7.56 3.53 -12.08
N THR A 255 6.37 2.99 -11.83
CA THR A 255 5.22 3.77 -11.34
C THR A 255 4.66 3.29 -9.99
N ASP A 256 5.15 2.18 -9.48
CA ASP A 256 4.72 1.67 -8.19
C ASP A 256 5.21 2.54 -7.03
N THR A 257 4.33 2.77 -6.06
CA THR A 257 4.63 3.57 -4.86
C THR A 257 5.40 2.80 -3.80
N PHE A 258 5.32 1.45 -3.79
CA PHE A 258 6.02 0.59 -2.84
C PHE A 258 6.45 -0.72 -3.50
N GLY A 259 5.50 -1.54 -3.98
CA GLY A 259 5.74 -2.86 -4.56
C GLY A 259 5.91 -3.95 -3.49
N LEU A 260 4.78 -4.46 -2.97
CA LEU A 260 4.74 -5.58 -1.99
C LEU A 260 5.62 -6.76 -2.42
N VAL A 261 5.66 -7.05 -3.70
CA VAL A 261 6.46 -8.14 -4.30
C VAL A 261 7.97 -8.03 -4.03
N ASN A 262 8.48 -6.80 -3.79
CA ASN A 262 9.89 -6.60 -3.41
C ASN A 262 10.18 -7.18 -2.02
N ILE A 263 9.31 -6.90 -1.04
CA ILE A 263 9.49 -7.42 0.32
C ILE A 263 9.14 -8.91 0.41
N GLU A 264 8.25 -9.43 -0.45
CA GLU A 264 8.01 -10.88 -0.57
C GLU A 264 9.25 -11.61 -1.10
N ALA A 265 9.92 -11.04 -2.12
CA ALA A 265 11.17 -11.57 -2.65
C ALA A 265 12.27 -11.58 -1.58
N LEU A 266 12.50 -10.44 -0.90
CA LEU A 266 13.48 -10.33 0.17
C LEU A 266 13.20 -11.33 1.30
N ALA A 267 11.93 -11.50 1.70
CA ALA A 267 11.53 -12.46 2.74
C ALA A 267 11.86 -13.92 2.36
N CYS A 268 11.80 -14.24 1.07
CA CYS A 268 12.23 -15.55 0.56
C CYS A 268 13.76 -15.62 0.30
N GLY A 269 14.53 -14.63 0.72
CA GLY A 269 15.97 -14.56 0.50
C GLY A 269 16.33 -14.33 -0.97
N VAL A 270 15.49 -13.65 -1.75
CA VAL A 270 15.75 -13.37 -3.18
C VAL A 270 16.10 -11.91 -3.36
N PRO A 271 17.33 -11.59 -3.79
CA PRO A 271 17.76 -10.22 -4.05
C PRO A 271 16.92 -9.55 -5.13
N VAL A 272 16.72 -8.25 -5.00
CA VAL A 272 15.89 -7.45 -5.92
C VAL A 272 16.76 -6.68 -6.92
N ALA A 273 16.42 -6.76 -8.20
CA ALA A 273 16.94 -5.91 -9.27
C ALA A 273 15.82 -4.97 -9.77
N ALA A 274 16.04 -3.66 -9.73
CA ALA A 274 15.01 -2.70 -10.11
C ALA A 274 15.58 -1.40 -10.67
N TYR A 275 14.72 -0.57 -11.26
CA TYR A 275 15.03 0.82 -11.53
C TYR A 275 15.08 1.64 -10.23
N PRO A 276 15.91 2.72 -10.16
CA PRO A 276 16.01 3.61 -9.00
C PRO A 276 14.79 4.54 -8.92
N VAL A 277 13.62 3.98 -8.64
CA VAL A 277 12.35 4.71 -8.46
C VAL A 277 11.84 4.55 -7.02
N ALA A 278 10.87 5.35 -6.63
CA ALA A 278 10.43 5.53 -5.24
C ALA A 278 10.29 4.23 -4.44
N GLY A 279 9.52 3.24 -4.92
CA GLY A 279 9.31 2.00 -4.16
C GLY A 279 10.59 1.22 -3.88
N PRO A 280 11.37 0.82 -4.92
CA PRO A 280 12.66 0.18 -4.74
C PRO A 280 13.69 1.00 -3.95
N LEU A 281 13.77 2.32 -4.15
CA LEU A 281 14.67 3.19 -3.37
C LEU A 281 14.33 3.18 -1.88
N ASP A 282 13.04 3.17 -1.54
CA ASP A 282 12.55 3.18 -0.16
C ASP A 282 12.61 1.78 0.52
N ILE A 283 13.06 0.74 -0.19
CA ILE A 283 13.24 -0.62 0.35
C ILE A 283 14.71 -1.04 0.28
N ILE A 284 15.32 -0.92 -0.91
CA ILE A 284 16.69 -1.36 -1.17
C ILE A 284 17.72 -0.31 -0.71
N GLY A 285 17.32 0.99 -0.72
CA GLY A 285 18.18 2.12 -0.36
C GLY A 285 19.20 2.49 -1.45
N ASP A 286 19.69 3.71 -1.41
CA ASP A 286 20.71 4.22 -2.35
C ASP A 286 22.01 3.42 -2.30
N ASN A 287 22.35 2.86 -1.14
CA ASN A 287 23.53 2.05 -0.91
C ASN A 287 23.33 0.55 -1.22
N GLU A 288 22.11 0.16 -1.61
CA GLU A 288 21.70 -1.23 -1.94
C GLU A 288 21.78 -2.23 -0.78
N ARG A 289 21.80 -1.74 0.47
CA ARG A 289 21.97 -2.55 1.70
C ARG A 289 20.71 -2.59 2.56
N GLY A 290 19.58 -2.16 2.01
CA GLY A 290 18.35 -1.93 2.76
C GLY A 290 18.35 -0.59 3.49
N ILE A 291 17.16 -0.13 3.85
CA ILE A 291 17.00 1.16 4.54
C ILE A 291 17.17 1.03 6.07
N HIS A 292 17.23 -0.18 6.58
CA HIS A 292 17.42 -0.46 8.01
C HIS A 292 18.88 -0.69 8.43
N GLY A 293 19.84 -0.40 7.53
CA GLY A 293 21.26 -0.35 7.89
C GLY A 293 22.04 -1.66 7.75
N GLY A 294 21.68 -2.50 6.79
CA GLY A 294 22.38 -3.75 6.50
C GLY A 294 23.87 -3.56 6.15
N ALA A 295 24.69 -4.58 6.43
CA ALA A 295 26.13 -4.56 6.14
C ALA A 295 26.44 -4.87 4.67
N THR A 296 25.65 -5.73 4.04
CA THR A 296 25.85 -6.24 2.69
C THR A 296 24.70 -5.86 1.76
N ARG A 297 24.89 -6.02 0.45
CA ARG A 297 23.84 -5.72 -0.53
C ARG A 297 22.74 -6.74 -0.49
N ILE A 298 21.50 -6.26 -0.58
CA ILE A 298 20.27 -7.06 -0.65
C ILE A 298 19.62 -7.02 -2.03
N GLY A 299 20.18 -6.24 -2.94
CA GLY A 299 19.69 -6.04 -4.29
C GLY A 299 20.55 -5.05 -5.05
N ALA A 300 20.07 -4.57 -6.18
CA ALA A 300 20.70 -3.52 -6.97
C ALA A 300 19.70 -2.63 -7.70
N LEU A 301 20.03 -1.35 -7.78
CA LEU A 301 19.24 -0.34 -8.48
C LEU A 301 20.08 0.31 -9.57
N ASP A 302 19.58 0.27 -10.82
CA ASP A 302 20.26 0.91 -11.94
C ASP A 302 19.25 1.39 -13.00
N ALA A 303 19.59 2.43 -13.74
CA ALA A 303 18.82 2.88 -14.90
C ALA A 303 18.88 1.86 -16.05
N ASP A 304 19.96 1.07 -16.11
CA ASP A 304 20.10 -0.11 -16.94
C ASP A 304 19.69 -1.36 -16.14
N LEU A 305 18.57 -1.98 -16.52
CA LEU A 305 18.03 -3.14 -15.83
C LEU A 305 18.98 -4.36 -15.92
N ALA A 306 19.78 -4.48 -16.97
CA ALA A 306 20.75 -5.57 -17.10
C ALA A 306 21.85 -5.45 -16.04
N LEU A 307 22.39 -4.25 -15.85
CA LEU A 307 23.39 -3.97 -14.80
C LEU A 307 22.80 -4.20 -13.40
N ALA A 308 21.55 -3.79 -13.18
CA ALA A 308 20.86 -4.07 -11.91
C ALA A 308 20.78 -5.58 -11.64
N ILE A 309 20.39 -6.38 -12.64
CA ILE A 309 20.29 -7.84 -12.52
C ILE A 309 21.67 -8.47 -12.23
N GLU A 310 22.69 -8.12 -12.99
CA GLU A 310 24.05 -8.67 -12.82
C GLU A 310 24.63 -8.36 -11.42
N ARG A 311 24.32 -7.18 -10.87
CA ARG A 311 24.75 -6.79 -9.54
C ARG A 311 23.94 -7.46 -8.45
N ALA A 312 22.61 -7.58 -8.63
CA ALA A 312 21.72 -8.25 -7.68
C ALA A 312 22.02 -9.75 -7.55
N LEU A 313 22.43 -10.43 -8.62
CA LEU A 313 22.88 -11.82 -8.58
C LEU A 313 24.07 -12.09 -7.64
N ARG A 314 24.80 -11.05 -7.25
CA ARG A 314 25.94 -11.11 -6.31
C ARG A 314 25.58 -10.62 -4.91
N ALA A 315 24.32 -10.26 -4.68
CA ALA A 315 23.86 -9.76 -3.39
C ALA A 315 23.67 -10.90 -2.37
N ASP A 316 23.64 -10.51 -1.11
CA ASP A 316 23.56 -11.43 0.02
C ASP A 316 22.10 -11.81 0.31
N ARG A 317 21.81 -13.10 0.20
CA ARG A 317 20.45 -13.66 0.40
C ARG A 317 20.02 -13.63 1.87
N ASP A 318 20.94 -13.83 2.80
CA ASP A 318 20.64 -13.81 4.23
C ASP A 318 20.37 -12.38 4.70
N ALA A 319 21.13 -11.42 4.18
CA ALA A 319 20.87 -9.99 4.43
C ALA A 319 19.50 -9.54 3.86
N ALA A 320 19.07 -10.10 2.73
CA ALA A 320 17.74 -9.84 2.18
C ALA A 320 16.63 -10.29 3.16
N VAL A 321 16.77 -11.48 3.75
CA VAL A 321 15.83 -11.98 4.77
C VAL A 321 15.84 -11.08 6.01
N GLN A 322 17.02 -10.66 6.47
CA GLN A 322 17.14 -9.78 7.64
C GLN A 322 16.44 -8.44 7.42
N GLU A 323 16.57 -7.84 6.23
CA GLU A 323 15.85 -6.61 5.88
C GLU A 323 14.32 -6.83 5.88
N ALA A 324 13.86 -7.97 5.33
CA ALA A 324 12.43 -8.26 5.24
C ALA A 324 11.73 -8.37 6.60
N VAL A 325 12.42 -8.75 7.68
CA VAL A 325 11.86 -8.83 9.03
C VAL A 325 11.29 -7.48 9.50
N HIS A 326 11.84 -6.38 9.01
CA HIS A 326 11.38 -5.04 9.34
C HIS A 326 10.01 -4.70 8.73
N TYR A 327 9.52 -5.50 7.78
CA TYR A 327 8.24 -5.33 7.07
C TYR A 327 7.16 -6.33 7.52
N SER A 328 7.19 -6.82 8.77
CA SER A 328 6.13 -7.70 9.27
C SER A 328 4.78 -6.98 9.37
N TRP A 329 3.68 -7.70 9.12
CA TRP A 329 2.33 -7.14 9.27
C TRP A 329 2.02 -6.68 10.69
N ASP A 330 2.57 -7.35 11.72
CA ASP A 330 2.42 -6.91 13.11
C ASP A 330 3.01 -5.51 13.33
N ARG A 331 4.23 -5.27 12.86
CA ARG A 331 4.87 -3.94 12.92
C ARG A 331 4.08 -2.91 12.09
N CYS A 332 3.65 -3.27 10.89
CA CYS A 332 2.84 -2.40 10.02
C CYS A 332 1.53 -1.99 10.71
N THR A 333 0.83 -2.93 11.36
CA THR A 333 -0.41 -2.67 12.10
C THR A 333 -0.18 -1.76 13.32
N ARG A 334 0.92 -1.95 14.07
CA ARG A 334 1.27 -1.06 15.19
C ARG A 334 1.55 0.37 14.71
N LEU A 335 2.33 0.52 13.65
CA LEU A 335 2.59 1.84 13.04
C LEU A 335 1.29 2.51 12.53
N PHE A 336 0.36 1.73 12.00
CA PHE A 336 -0.96 2.24 11.65
C PHE A 336 -1.70 2.78 12.89
N LEU A 337 -1.73 2.00 13.95
CA LEU A 337 -2.39 2.36 15.21
C LEU A 337 -1.81 3.63 15.83
N ASP A 338 -0.46 3.75 15.86
CA ASP A 338 0.27 4.91 16.38
C ASP A 338 0.00 6.19 15.56
N GLY A 339 -0.31 6.02 14.29
CA GLY A 339 -0.62 7.13 13.38
C GLY A 339 -2.04 7.65 13.48
N LEU A 340 -2.99 6.91 14.06
CA LEU A 340 -4.38 7.34 14.15
C LEU A 340 -4.50 8.68 14.93
N ALA A 341 -5.51 9.46 14.56
CA ALA A 341 -5.82 10.68 15.31
C ALA A 341 -6.24 10.31 16.74
N GLU A 342 -5.74 11.05 17.70
CA GLU A 342 -6.15 10.86 19.10
C GLU A 342 -7.66 11.04 19.25
N PRO A 343 -8.32 10.22 20.07
CA PRO A 343 -9.74 10.34 20.30
C PRO A 343 -10.05 11.67 20.97
N THR A 344 -10.90 12.47 20.36
CA THR A 344 -11.53 13.61 21.08
C THR A 344 -12.65 13.08 21.96
N CYS A 345 -12.78 13.61 23.16
CA CYS A 345 -13.91 13.34 24.04
C CYS A 345 -15.23 13.48 23.27
N GLU A 346 -16.03 12.40 23.23
CA GLU A 346 -17.36 12.27 22.65
C GLU A 346 -17.64 13.14 21.41
N ILE A 347 -17.60 12.53 20.24
CA ILE A 347 -18.11 13.13 19.01
C ILE A 347 -19.64 13.12 19.12
N LEU A 348 -20.21 14.15 19.78
CA LEU A 348 -21.64 14.37 19.75
C LEU A 348 -21.99 14.94 18.37
N PRO A 349 -22.90 14.27 17.59
CA PRO A 349 -23.41 14.85 16.37
C PRO A 349 -24.02 16.21 16.69
N ARG A 350 -23.68 17.24 15.87
CA ARG A 350 -24.35 18.52 15.95
C ARG A 350 -25.86 18.29 15.78
N PRO A 351 -26.72 18.89 16.66
CA PRO A 351 -28.15 18.81 16.44
C PRO A 351 -28.50 19.33 15.03
N PRO A 352 -29.55 18.78 14.38
CA PRO A 352 -29.97 19.25 13.07
C PRO A 352 -30.24 20.74 13.10
N ASP A 353 -29.80 21.45 12.05
CA ASP A 353 -29.99 22.90 11.90
C ASP A 353 -31.47 23.25 12.08
N GLY A 354 -31.83 23.93 13.20
CA GLY A 354 -33.19 24.33 13.54
C GLY A 354 -33.47 24.45 15.06
N ALA A 355 -32.58 24.05 15.94
CA ALA A 355 -32.73 24.26 17.37
C ALA A 355 -31.94 25.49 17.82
N ASP A 356 -32.65 26.44 18.38
CA ASP A 356 -32.29 27.78 18.82
C ASP A 356 -30.92 27.92 19.49
N ALA A 357 -30.10 28.85 18.99
CA ALA A 357 -28.79 29.18 19.48
C ALA A 357 -28.87 30.05 20.74
N GLY A 358 -29.23 29.42 21.85
CA GLY A 358 -29.05 30.00 23.19
C GLY A 358 -27.62 29.84 23.65
N ASN A 359 -26.86 30.92 23.52
CA ASN A 359 -25.61 31.31 24.15
C ASN A 359 -25.09 30.37 25.27
N ARG A 360 -24.14 29.46 25.00
CA ARG A 360 -23.22 28.88 25.96
C ARG A 360 -21.83 28.73 25.37
N HIS A 361 -21.00 29.75 25.57
CA HIS A 361 -19.55 29.60 25.55
C HIS A 361 -19.13 28.67 26.68
N VAL A 362 -18.88 27.40 26.37
CA VAL A 362 -18.18 26.48 27.27
C VAL A 362 -16.78 26.28 26.72
N SER A 363 -15.86 27.10 27.20
CA SER A 363 -14.43 26.85 27.06
C SER A 363 -14.09 25.60 27.92
N ARG A 364 -13.93 24.44 27.27
CA ARG A 364 -13.41 23.24 27.95
C ARG A 364 -11.88 23.20 27.79
N LYS A 365 -11.18 23.61 28.84
CA LYS A 365 -9.78 23.26 29.05
C LYS A 365 -9.69 21.79 29.41
N CYS A 366 -9.09 20.96 28.57
CA CYS A 366 -8.59 19.66 28.98
C CYS A 366 -7.37 19.85 29.85
N THR A 367 -7.49 19.62 31.15
CA THR A 367 -6.36 19.54 32.08
C THR A 367 -5.63 18.22 31.83
N ARG A 368 -4.36 18.31 31.43
CA ARG A 368 -3.42 17.20 31.51
C ARG A 368 -3.23 16.81 32.94
N ASP A 369 -3.56 15.59 33.30
CA ASP A 369 -3.16 15.00 34.57
C ASP A 369 -1.70 14.52 34.43
N SER A 370 -0.83 15.20 35.13
CA SER A 370 0.60 14.92 35.22
C SER A 370 0.83 13.90 36.35
N SER A 371 0.65 12.62 36.06
CA SER A 371 1.18 11.58 36.93
C SER A 371 2.19 10.73 36.14
N GLY A 372 3.47 11.11 36.28
CA GLY A 372 4.60 10.32 35.88
C GLY A 372 4.68 9.01 36.65
N LEU A 373 4.84 7.92 35.92
CA LEU A 373 5.38 6.68 36.45
C LEU A 373 6.44 6.16 35.48
N LEU A 374 7.69 6.42 35.88
CA LEU A 374 8.87 5.70 35.43
C LEU A 374 8.72 4.21 35.81
N PHE A 375 8.85 3.32 34.83
CA PHE A 375 9.33 1.97 35.10
C PHE A 375 10.54 1.68 34.23
N ARG A 376 11.57 1.14 34.92
CA ARG A 376 12.89 0.74 34.45
C ARG A 376 12.84 -0.31 33.35
#